data_0a38ad4391491a9cf50b93bb8941c97c
#
_entry.id   0a38ad4391491a9cf50b93bb8941c97c
#
_cell.length_a   1.000
_cell.length_b   1.000
_cell.length_c   1.000
_cell.angle_alpha   90.00
_cell.angle_beta   90.00
_cell.angle_gamma   90.00
#
_symmetry.space_group_name_H-M   'P 1'
#
loop_
_entity.id
_entity.type
_entity.pdbx_description
1 polymer ?
#
loop_
_entity_poly.entity_id
_entity_poly.type
_entity_poly.pdbx_seq_one_letter_code
_entity_poly.pdbx_strand_id
1 'polypeptide(L)'
;MNSYWVGQDAAYKFFEVICVDPAHNAIKRDPRINWIVSEKQNRRELRGLTSAGKKHRGLRQKGYRAHGARPSRRANWRRRNT
;
A
#
# COMPACT_ATOMS: atom_id res chain seq x y z
N MET A 1 0.01 6.20 -8.40
CA MET A 1 -1.16 5.36 -8.11
C MET A 1 -0.81 3.89 -8.10
N ASN A 2 -0.32 3.34 -9.19
CA ASN A 2 0.09 1.95 -9.24
C ASN A 2 1.14 1.76 -10.34
N SER A 3 1.74 0.58 -10.40
CA SER A 3 2.71 0.22 -11.43
C SER A 3 2.64 -1.28 -11.71
N TYR A 4 3.11 -1.67 -12.86
CA TYR A 4 3.18 -3.09 -13.22
C TYR A 4 4.41 -3.37 -14.08
N TRP A 5 4.89 -4.60 -13.99
CA TRP A 5 6.05 -5.05 -14.74
C TRP A 5 5.70 -5.26 -16.22
N VAL A 6 6.58 -4.80 -17.11
CA VAL A 6 6.40 -4.93 -18.55
C VAL A 6 7.40 -5.91 -19.14
N GLY A 7 8.64 -5.82 -18.75
CA GLY A 7 9.71 -6.68 -19.28
C GLY A 7 11.03 -6.39 -18.61
N GLN A 8 12.04 -7.17 -18.96
CA GLN A 8 13.39 -6.99 -18.44
C GLN A 8 14.44 -7.48 -19.43
N ASP A 9 15.65 -6.96 -19.29
CA ASP A 9 16.84 -7.50 -19.93
C ASP A 9 17.91 -7.81 -18.86
N ALA A 10 19.15 -8.04 -19.28
CA ALA A 10 20.23 -8.41 -18.37
C ALA A 10 20.61 -7.28 -17.40
N ALA A 11 20.36 -6.02 -17.75
CA ALA A 11 20.77 -4.84 -16.97
C ALA A 11 19.59 -4.06 -16.40
N TYR A 12 18.39 -4.17 -16.98
CA TYR A 12 17.26 -3.31 -16.66
C TYR A 12 15.96 -4.07 -16.49
N LYS A 13 15.09 -3.56 -15.62
CA LYS A 13 13.69 -3.98 -15.51
C LYS A 13 12.81 -2.80 -15.89
N PHE A 14 11.76 -3.06 -16.66
CA PHE A 14 10.85 -2.04 -17.16
C PHE A 14 9.49 -2.13 -16.51
N PHE A 15 8.98 -1.00 -16.05
CA PHE A 15 7.69 -0.91 -15.38
C PHE A 15 6.86 0.22 -16.00
N GLU A 16 5.56 -0.02 -16.12
CA GLU A 16 4.61 1.05 -16.39
C GLU A 16 4.16 1.63 -15.05
N VAL A 17 4.27 2.94 -14.93
CA VAL A 17 3.87 3.65 -13.71
C VAL A 17 2.67 4.54 -14.04
N ILE A 18 1.60 4.39 -13.26
CA ILE A 18 0.38 5.15 -13.43
C ILE A 18 0.37 6.29 -12.43
N CYS A 19 0.45 7.52 -12.94
CA CYS A 19 0.41 8.73 -12.14
C CYS A 19 -0.92 9.44 -12.33
N VAL A 20 -1.47 9.96 -11.25
CA VAL A 20 -2.75 10.67 -11.25
C VAL A 20 -2.57 12.00 -10.52
N ASP A 21 -3.06 13.08 -11.12
CA ASP A 21 -3.05 14.41 -10.51
C ASP A 21 -4.34 14.60 -9.72
N PRO A 22 -4.29 14.56 -8.36
CA PRO A 22 -5.50 14.71 -7.55
C PRO A 22 -6.08 16.12 -7.56
N ALA A 23 -5.35 17.10 -8.08
CA ALA A 23 -5.84 18.48 -8.20
C ALA A 23 -6.60 18.74 -9.48
N HIS A 24 -6.57 17.81 -10.44
CA HIS A 24 -7.24 17.96 -11.73
C HIS A 24 -8.76 17.84 -11.59
N ASN A 25 -9.50 18.74 -12.23
CA ASN A 25 -10.96 18.76 -12.11
C ASN A 25 -11.63 17.49 -12.64
N ALA A 26 -11.12 16.89 -13.71
CA ALA A 26 -11.64 15.65 -14.25
C ALA A 26 -11.54 14.49 -13.25
N ILE A 27 -10.46 14.45 -12.50
CA ILE A 27 -10.24 13.43 -11.45
C ILE A 27 -11.21 13.66 -10.28
N LYS A 28 -11.40 14.90 -9.88
CA LYS A 28 -12.31 15.24 -8.77
C LYS A 28 -13.77 14.91 -9.09
N ARG A 29 -14.16 14.97 -10.37
CA ARG A 29 -15.53 14.77 -10.82
C ARG A 29 -15.87 13.32 -11.16
N ASP A 30 -14.85 12.47 -11.38
CA ASP A 30 -15.07 11.07 -11.75
C ASP A 30 -15.28 10.23 -10.48
N PRO A 31 -16.51 9.67 -10.27
CA PRO A 31 -16.79 8.89 -9.07
C PRO A 31 -16.00 7.59 -8.95
N ARG A 32 -15.41 7.13 -10.06
CA ARG A 32 -14.60 5.90 -10.05
C ARG A 32 -13.19 6.12 -9.50
N ILE A 33 -12.69 7.36 -9.53
CA ILE A 33 -11.31 7.65 -9.18
C ILE A 33 -11.17 8.78 -8.16
N ASN A 34 -12.24 9.53 -7.86
CA ASN A 34 -12.15 10.68 -6.97
C ASN A 34 -11.78 10.33 -5.52
N TRP A 35 -11.80 9.05 -5.17
CA TRP A 35 -11.33 8.59 -3.86
C TRP A 35 -9.86 8.97 -3.62
N ILE A 36 -9.07 9.14 -4.68
CA ILE A 36 -7.63 9.46 -4.57
C ILE A 36 -7.40 10.91 -4.14
N VAL A 37 -8.42 11.77 -4.27
CA VAL A 37 -8.34 13.17 -3.84
C VAL A 37 -8.32 13.31 -2.32
N SER A 38 -8.82 12.34 -1.59
CA SER A 38 -8.85 12.37 -0.13
C SER A 38 -7.44 12.45 0.45
N GLU A 39 -7.27 13.29 1.47
CA GLU A 39 -6.01 13.41 2.20
C GLU A 39 -5.58 12.08 2.83
N LYS A 40 -6.53 11.22 3.17
CA LYS A 40 -6.26 9.90 3.74
C LYS A 40 -5.55 8.96 2.77
N GLN A 41 -5.61 9.24 1.49
CA GLN A 41 -4.93 8.44 0.45
C GLN A 41 -3.51 8.92 0.19
N ASN A 42 -3.11 10.04 0.77
CA ASN A 42 -1.77 10.59 0.56
C ASN A 42 -0.73 9.79 1.33
N ARG A 43 0.38 9.47 0.65
CA ARG A 43 1.51 8.76 1.26
C ARG A 43 1.12 7.45 1.93
N ARG A 44 0.28 6.68 1.26
CA ARG A 44 -0.13 5.35 1.74
C ARG A 44 1.04 4.39 1.86
N GLU A 45 2.03 4.49 0.99
CA GLU A 45 3.21 3.65 0.98
C GLU A 45 4.04 3.77 2.27
N LEU A 46 4.07 4.97 2.85
CA LEU A 46 4.82 5.21 4.07
C LEU A 46 4.11 4.69 5.32
N ARG A 47 2.81 4.41 5.21
CA ARG A 47 2.00 3.91 6.34
C ARG A 47 1.76 2.41 6.26
N GLY A 48 2.36 1.73 5.29
CA GLY A 48 2.20 0.29 5.11
C GLY A 48 0.82 -0.13 4.66
N LEU A 49 0.10 0.72 3.95
CA LEU A 49 -1.27 0.45 3.48
C LEU A 49 -1.33 -0.13 2.08
N THR A 50 -0.22 -0.14 1.36
CA THR A 50 -0.15 -0.75 0.03
C THR A 50 0.00 -2.26 0.14
N SER A 51 -0.21 -2.96 -0.97
CA SER A 51 -0.05 -4.41 -1.04
C SER A 51 1.34 -4.86 -0.59
N ALA A 52 2.39 -4.18 -1.07
CA ALA A 52 3.76 -4.47 -0.67
C ALA A 52 4.01 -4.19 0.81
N GLY A 53 3.47 -3.08 1.32
CA GLY A 53 3.56 -2.74 2.74
C GLY A 53 2.87 -3.76 3.62
N LYS A 54 1.70 -4.23 3.23
CA LYS A 54 0.96 -5.27 3.96
C LYS A 54 1.71 -6.59 3.96
N LYS A 55 2.35 -6.94 2.85
CA LYS A 55 3.17 -8.14 2.78
C LYS A 55 4.35 -8.07 3.74
N HIS A 56 5.02 -6.93 3.78
CA HIS A 56 6.13 -6.69 4.71
C HIS A 56 5.70 -6.79 6.17
N ARG A 57 4.48 -6.32 6.48
CA ARG A 57 3.93 -6.38 7.83
C ARG A 57 3.41 -7.76 8.23
N GLY A 58 3.45 -8.73 7.33
CA GLY A 58 2.95 -10.08 7.59
C GLY A 58 1.44 -10.21 7.59
N LEU A 59 0.72 -9.24 7.06
CA LEU A 59 -0.75 -9.23 7.10
C LEU A 59 -1.41 -10.12 6.04
N ARG A 60 -0.64 -10.64 5.10
CA ARG A 60 -1.16 -11.57 4.09
C ARG A 60 -1.25 -13.01 4.60
N GLN A 61 -0.61 -13.32 5.70
CA GLN A 61 -0.70 -14.62 6.35
C GLN A 61 -1.99 -14.70 7.17
N LYS A 62 -2.46 -15.92 7.39
CA LYS A 62 -3.69 -16.15 8.14
C LYS A 62 -3.41 -16.97 9.42
N GLY A 63 -4.26 -16.77 10.42
CA GLY A 63 -4.22 -17.54 11.65
C GLY A 63 -2.90 -17.40 12.39
N TYR A 64 -2.37 -18.51 12.84
CA TYR A 64 -1.16 -18.57 13.67
C TYR A 64 0.06 -17.93 13.01
N ARG A 65 0.15 -18.00 11.68
CA ARG A 65 1.27 -17.41 10.93
C ARG A 65 1.35 -15.89 11.05
N ALA A 66 0.24 -15.25 11.42
CA ALA A 66 0.15 -13.79 11.52
C ALA A 66 -0.11 -13.33 12.96
N HIS A 67 0.02 -14.19 13.95
CA HIS A 67 -0.33 -13.83 15.34
C HIS A 67 0.50 -12.66 15.88
N GLY A 68 1.75 -12.55 15.48
CA GLY A 68 2.62 -11.45 15.88
C GLY A 68 2.33 -10.12 15.20
N ALA A 69 1.53 -10.13 14.13
CA ALA A 69 1.16 -8.93 13.37
C ALA A 69 -0.23 -8.42 13.72
N ARG A 70 -1.04 -9.20 14.44
CA ARG A 70 -2.44 -8.86 14.73
C ARG A 70 -2.71 -8.82 16.22
N PRO A 71 -3.47 -7.81 16.68
CA PRO A 71 -4.09 -6.71 15.93
C PRO A 71 -3.08 -5.74 15.33
N SER A 72 -1.90 -5.59 15.95
CA SER A 72 -0.80 -4.79 15.43
C SER A 72 0.49 -5.20 16.14
N ARG A 73 1.63 -4.87 15.56
CA ARG A 73 2.94 -5.15 16.17
C ARG A 73 3.09 -4.41 17.50
N ARG A 74 2.59 -3.19 17.57
CA ARG A 74 2.64 -2.38 18.80
C ARG A 74 1.83 -3.02 19.92
N ALA A 75 0.61 -3.49 19.63
CA ALA A 75 -0.24 -4.14 20.61
C ALA A 75 0.38 -5.45 21.12
N ASN A 76 1.00 -6.23 20.23
CA ASN A 76 1.69 -7.46 20.61
C ASN A 76 2.92 -7.17 21.46
N TRP A 77 3.69 -6.14 21.13
CA TRP A 77 4.83 -5.71 21.92
C TRP A 77 4.41 -5.33 23.34
N ARG A 78 3.36 -4.53 23.47
CA ARG A 78 2.83 -4.12 24.77
C ARG A 78 2.39 -5.32 25.62
N ARG A 79 1.72 -6.26 24.99
CA ARG A 79 1.22 -7.45 25.66
C ARG A 79 2.33 -8.33 26.21
N ARG A 80 3.44 -8.45 25.49
CA ARG A 80 4.60 -9.25 25.89
C ARG A 80 5.49 -8.58 26.90
N ASN A 81 5.47 -7.25 26.96
CA ASN A 81 6.40 -6.48 27.78
C ASN A 81 5.73 -5.75 28.96
N THR A 82 4.53 -6.15 29.32
CA THR A 82 3.81 -5.65 30.51
C THR A 82 3.49 -6.76 31.54
#